data_71ae260a3ba3af9ea80f0f88a997fa5d
#
_entry.id   71ae260a3ba3af9ea80f0f88a997fa5d
#
_cell.length_a   1.000
_cell.length_b   1.000
_cell.length_c   1.000
_cell.angle_alpha   90.00
_cell.angle_beta   90.00
_cell.angle_gamma   90.00
#
_symmetry.space_group_name_H-M   'P 1'
#
loop_
_entity.id
_entity.type
_entity.pdbx_description
1 polymer ?
#
loop_
_entity_poly.entity_id
_entity_poly.type
_entity_poly.pdbx_seq_one_letter_code
_entity_poly.pdbx_strand_id
1 'polypeptide(L)'
;MLKRKEVFIISIIILVLLLTAFTYINNNKSYVKINGKYIDVEIADSPEERIRGLMYRDFLTENSGMLFIFDNSDILEFWMKNTLISLDIIYIDENMKIVKIIENVQPCLEDPCESYSSSFPAKYVLEVNAGEADKLGIKEGDFVQVVVK
;
A
#
# COMPACT_ATOMS: atom_id res chain seq x y z
N MET A 1 -49.27 -8.32 1.70
CA MET A 1 -48.70 -7.63 0.51
C MET A 1 -48.35 -6.20 0.95
N LEU A 2 -47.04 -5.85 0.91
CA LEU A 2 -46.60 -4.49 1.21
C LEU A 2 -47.17 -3.51 0.17
N LYS A 3 -47.66 -2.35 0.66
CA LYS A 3 -48.18 -1.32 -0.25
C LYS A 3 -46.99 -0.70 -1.05
N ARG A 4 -47.24 -0.28 -2.27
CA ARG A 4 -46.21 0.29 -3.18
C ARG A 4 -45.38 1.42 -2.53
N LYS A 5 -45.98 2.23 -1.68
CA LYS A 5 -45.34 3.30 -0.90
C LYS A 5 -44.36 2.74 0.14
N GLU A 6 -44.70 1.64 0.81
CA GLU A 6 -43.83 1.01 1.81
C GLU A 6 -42.58 0.40 1.16
N VAL A 7 -42.73 -0.26 -0.01
CA VAL A 7 -41.61 -0.77 -0.78
C VAL A 7 -40.68 0.36 -1.21
N PHE A 8 -41.21 1.49 -1.65
CA PHE A 8 -40.43 2.65 -2.06
C PHE A 8 -39.65 3.26 -0.89
N ILE A 9 -40.26 3.40 0.26
CA ILE A 9 -39.61 3.91 1.49
C ILE A 9 -38.48 2.98 1.94
N ILE A 10 -38.72 1.66 1.93
CA ILE A 10 -37.70 0.66 2.27
C ILE A 10 -36.51 0.74 1.31
N SER A 11 -36.74 0.89 0.01
CA SER A 11 -35.68 1.04 -0.99
C SER A 11 -34.79 2.27 -0.74
N ILE A 12 -35.40 3.41 -0.37
CA ILE A 12 -34.66 4.62 -0.03
C ILE A 12 -33.80 4.40 1.23
N ILE A 13 -34.36 3.78 2.26
CA ILE A 13 -33.62 3.50 3.51
C ILE A 13 -32.42 2.61 3.23
N ILE A 14 -32.60 1.54 2.45
CA ILE A 14 -31.51 0.64 2.06
C ILE A 14 -30.43 1.40 1.28
N LEU A 15 -30.81 2.25 0.33
CA LEU A 15 -29.87 3.05 -0.45
C LEU A 15 -29.06 4.00 0.45
N VAL A 16 -29.71 4.68 1.39
CA VAL A 16 -29.04 5.57 2.35
C VAL A 16 -28.07 4.78 3.23
N LEU A 17 -28.49 3.62 3.73
CA LEU A 17 -27.61 2.75 4.54
C LEU A 17 -26.40 2.25 3.74
N LEU A 18 -26.57 1.89 2.47
CA LEU A 18 -25.48 1.49 1.60
C LEU A 18 -24.52 2.65 1.33
N LEU A 19 -25.03 3.86 1.09
CA LEU A 19 -24.22 5.05 0.88
C LEU A 19 -23.43 5.43 2.14
N THR A 20 -24.08 5.36 3.32
CA THR A 20 -23.37 5.64 4.58
C THR A 20 -22.32 4.58 4.91
N ALA A 21 -22.60 3.31 4.65
CA ALA A 21 -21.62 2.24 4.82
C ALA A 21 -20.44 2.41 3.86
N PHE A 22 -20.71 2.76 2.60
CA PHE A 22 -19.66 3.01 1.60
C PHE A 22 -18.76 4.19 1.99
N THR A 23 -19.34 5.30 2.44
CA THR A 23 -18.57 6.46 2.91
C THR A 23 -17.78 6.15 4.19
N TYR A 24 -18.33 5.34 5.09
CA TYR A 24 -17.65 4.91 6.31
C TYR A 24 -16.42 4.04 5.99
N ILE A 25 -16.56 3.07 5.08
CA ILE A 25 -15.47 2.18 4.66
C ILE A 25 -14.35 3.00 4.01
N ASN A 26 -14.68 3.91 3.08
CA ASN A 26 -13.68 4.74 2.41
C ASN A 26 -12.96 5.72 3.35
N ASN A 27 -13.65 6.23 4.37
CA ASN A 27 -13.03 7.13 5.34
C ASN A 27 -12.09 6.43 6.34
N ASN A 28 -12.07 5.09 6.36
CA ASN A 28 -11.33 4.31 7.35
C ASN A 28 -10.11 3.59 6.77
N LYS A 29 -9.64 3.99 5.59
CA LYS A 29 -8.44 3.42 4.97
C LYS A 29 -7.20 4.24 5.30
N SER A 30 -6.10 3.53 5.57
CA SER A 30 -4.77 4.14 5.62
C SER A 30 -4.32 4.46 4.20
N TYR A 31 -3.59 5.56 4.04
CA TYR A 31 -3.07 5.95 2.74
C TYR A 31 -1.74 6.66 2.82
N VAL A 32 -1.02 6.61 1.73
CA VAL A 32 0.19 7.41 1.47
C VAL A 32 -0.13 8.44 0.40
N LYS A 33 0.34 9.67 0.59
CA LYS A 33 0.19 10.75 -0.39
C LYS A 33 1.56 11.24 -0.84
N ILE A 34 1.82 11.22 -2.14
CA ILE A 34 3.06 11.68 -2.77
C ILE A 34 2.67 12.54 -3.98
N ASN A 35 3.24 13.74 -4.12
CA ASN A 35 2.99 14.65 -5.26
C ASN A 35 1.50 14.88 -5.55
N GLY A 36 0.65 14.91 -4.50
CA GLY A 36 -0.80 15.08 -4.63
C GLY A 36 -1.57 13.83 -5.04
N LYS A 37 -0.90 12.70 -5.29
CA LYS A 37 -1.50 11.38 -5.58
C LYS A 37 -1.70 10.61 -4.29
N TYR A 38 -2.75 9.80 -4.24
CA TYR A 38 -3.11 8.97 -3.11
C TYR A 38 -2.93 7.50 -3.46
N ILE A 39 -2.31 6.75 -2.56
CA ILE A 39 -2.11 5.31 -2.64
C ILE A 39 -2.73 4.72 -1.37
N ASP A 40 -3.79 3.93 -1.50
CA ASP A 40 -4.38 3.19 -0.40
C ASP A 40 -3.38 2.14 0.09
N VAL A 41 -3.14 2.03 1.39
CA VAL A 41 -2.15 1.09 1.89
C VAL A 41 -2.67 0.18 2.99
N GLU A 42 -2.25 -1.08 2.93
CA GLU A 42 -2.24 -1.98 4.06
C GLU A 42 -1.01 -1.66 4.89
N ILE A 43 -1.13 -1.75 6.21
CA ILE A 43 -0.03 -1.48 7.13
C ILE A 43 0.61 -2.81 7.56
N ALA A 44 1.94 -2.86 7.56
CA ALA A 44 2.74 -3.94 8.11
C ALA A 44 3.70 -3.34 9.16
N ASP A 45 3.28 -3.33 10.43
CA ASP A 45 4.03 -2.74 11.54
C ASP A 45 4.46 -3.78 12.60
N SER A 46 3.89 -4.99 12.59
CA SER A 46 4.39 -6.10 13.39
C SER A 46 5.50 -6.88 12.65
N PRO A 47 6.40 -7.58 13.38
CA PRO A 47 7.43 -8.42 12.77
C PRO A 47 6.84 -9.48 11.82
N GLU A 48 5.73 -10.10 12.19
CA GLU A 48 5.06 -11.14 11.43
C GLU A 48 4.48 -10.59 10.11
N GLU A 49 3.86 -9.41 10.14
CA GLU A 49 3.32 -8.74 8.96
C GLU A 49 4.43 -8.29 8.03
N ARG A 50 5.52 -7.72 8.57
CA ARG A 50 6.69 -7.33 7.76
C ARG A 50 7.35 -8.52 7.06
N ILE A 51 7.45 -9.68 7.74
CA ILE A 51 8.00 -10.90 7.13
C ILE A 51 7.07 -11.41 6.03
N ARG A 52 5.76 -11.39 6.26
CA ARG A 52 4.77 -11.88 5.32
C ARG A 52 4.64 -10.97 4.10
N GLY A 53 4.57 -9.66 4.30
CA GLY A 53 4.40 -8.67 3.24
C GLY A 53 3.31 -9.05 2.23
N LEU A 54 3.61 -8.93 0.96
CA LEU A 54 2.73 -9.27 -0.17
C LEU A 54 2.89 -10.72 -0.69
N MET A 55 3.50 -11.62 0.11
CA MET A 55 3.65 -13.04 -0.26
C MET A 55 2.30 -13.67 -0.60
N TYR A 56 2.30 -14.52 -1.63
CA TYR A 56 1.15 -15.31 -2.11
C TYR A 56 -0.01 -14.50 -2.64
N ARG A 57 0.19 -13.22 -2.97
CA ARG A 57 -0.83 -12.40 -3.62
C ARG A 57 -0.75 -12.52 -5.13
N ASP A 58 -1.89 -12.81 -5.75
CA ASP A 58 -2.01 -12.94 -7.20
C ASP A 58 -2.16 -11.59 -7.90
N PHE A 59 -2.60 -10.56 -7.18
CA PHE A 59 -2.75 -9.20 -7.68
C PHE A 59 -2.72 -8.17 -6.57
N LEU A 60 -2.42 -6.93 -6.94
CA LEU A 60 -2.57 -5.73 -6.13
C LEU A 60 -3.37 -4.71 -6.95
N THR A 61 -4.38 -4.12 -6.33
CA THR A 61 -5.24 -3.12 -7.00
C THR A 61 -4.41 -1.89 -7.40
N GLU A 62 -4.72 -1.25 -8.52
CA GLU A 62 -4.10 0.02 -8.92
C GLU A 62 -4.27 1.09 -7.82
N ASN A 63 -3.27 1.94 -7.66
CA ASN A 63 -3.18 2.96 -6.60
C ASN A 63 -3.36 2.37 -5.20
N SER A 64 -2.90 1.15 -4.99
CA SER A 64 -2.80 0.54 -3.67
C SER A 64 -1.44 -0.10 -3.46
N GLY A 65 -1.10 -0.35 -2.18
CA GLY A 65 0.20 -0.89 -1.80
C GLY A 65 0.21 -1.44 -0.39
N MET A 66 1.41 -1.75 0.09
CA MET A 66 1.67 -2.08 1.48
C MET A 66 2.74 -1.15 2.03
N LEU A 67 2.46 -0.52 3.16
CA LEU A 67 3.40 0.32 3.89
C LEU A 67 3.95 -0.44 5.08
N PHE A 68 5.25 -0.73 5.03
CA PHE A 68 6.01 -1.31 6.12
C PHE A 68 6.52 -0.18 7.02
N ILE A 69 6.31 -0.34 8.33
CA ILE A 69 6.72 0.65 9.34
C ILE A 69 7.70 -0.04 10.29
N PHE A 70 8.89 0.54 10.44
CA PHE A 70 9.92 0.06 11.33
C PHE A 70 10.07 0.97 12.55
N ASP A 71 10.43 0.39 13.67
CA ASP A 71 10.60 1.15 14.92
C ASP A 71 11.74 2.16 14.82
N ASN A 72 12.85 1.75 14.20
CA ASN A 72 14.06 2.54 14.03
C ASN A 72 14.40 2.71 12.54
N SER A 73 15.13 3.77 12.23
CA SER A 73 15.73 3.97 10.91
C SER A 73 17.01 3.13 10.81
N ASP A 74 17.13 2.33 9.73
CA ASP A 74 18.29 1.47 9.47
C ASP A 74 18.44 1.22 7.94
N ILE A 75 19.54 0.59 7.54
CA ILE A 75 19.66 0.03 6.20
C ILE A 75 18.72 -1.18 6.12
N LEU A 76 17.68 -1.07 5.33
CA LEU A 76 16.65 -2.10 5.20
C LEU A 76 16.93 -2.97 3.97
N GLU A 77 16.71 -4.27 4.15
CA GLU A 77 16.84 -5.28 3.09
C GLU A 77 15.47 -5.91 2.84
N PHE A 78 15.05 -5.93 1.58
CA PHE A 78 13.81 -6.53 1.13
C PHE A 78 14.06 -7.63 0.11
N TRP A 79 13.17 -8.58 -0.01
CA TRP A 79 13.22 -9.68 -0.96
C TRP A 79 11.86 -9.94 -1.57
N MET A 80 11.84 -10.67 -2.69
CA MET A 80 10.60 -11.05 -3.37
C MET A 80 10.21 -12.51 -3.11
N LYS A 81 10.70 -13.11 -2.01
CA LYS A 81 10.41 -14.52 -1.69
C LYS A 81 8.91 -14.77 -1.60
N ASN A 82 8.41 -15.77 -2.34
CA ASN A 82 7.00 -16.12 -2.43
C ASN A 82 6.06 -15.00 -2.88
N THR A 83 6.58 -13.90 -3.39
CA THR A 83 5.78 -12.83 -3.99
C THR A 83 5.51 -13.18 -5.44
N LEU A 84 4.24 -13.17 -5.87
CA LEU A 84 3.80 -13.66 -7.19
C LEU A 84 3.69 -12.54 -8.22
N ILE A 85 3.74 -11.29 -7.80
CA ILE A 85 3.58 -10.09 -8.62
C ILE A 85 4.86 -9.26 -8.61
N SER A 86 5.15 -8.58 -9.72
CA SER A 86 6.28 -7.64 -9.78
C SER A 86 5.92 -6.34 -9.06
N LEU A 87 6.87 -5.76 -8.33
CA LEU A 87 6.67 -4.60 -7.47
C LEU A 87 7.71 -3.50 -7.73
N ASP A 88 7.33 -2.26 -7.40
CA ASP A 88 8.27 -1.18 -7.12
C ASP A 88 8.45 -1.09 -5.59
N ILE A 89 9.68 -1.01 -5.11
CA ILE A 89 10.04 -0.89 -3.69
C ILE A 89 10.56 0.52 -3.44
N ILE A 90 9.87 1.29 -2.60
CA ILE A 90 10.13 2.71 -2.33
C ILE A 90 10.57 2.84 -0.87
N TYR A 91 11.82 3.20 -0.64
CA TYR A 91 12.40 3.41 0.68
C TYR A 91 12.28 4.87 1.10
N ILE A 92 11.79 5.08 2.33
CA ILE A 92 11.46 6.39 2.87
C ILE A 92 12.15 6.54 4.23
N ASP A 93 12.86 7.65 4.44
CA ASP A 93 13.56 7.94 5.68
C ASP A 93 12.61 8.39 6.81
N GLU A 94 13.16 8.63 7.99
CA GLU A 94 12.41 9.11 9.16
C GLU A 94 11.85 10.53 8.99
N ASN A 95 12.38 11.32 8.04
CA ASN A 95 11.90 12.66 7.70
C ASN A 95 10.84 12.64 6.59
N MET A 96 10.31 11.44 6.26
CA MET A 96 9.33 11.24 5.20
C MET A 96 9.84 11.60 3.81
N LYS A 97 11.12 11.48 3.55
CA LYS A 97 11.72 11.69 2.22
C LYS A 97 12.05 10.36 1.57
N ILE A 98 11.75 10.21 0.30
CA ILE A 98 12.13 9.04 -0.48
C ILE A 98 13.64 9.06 -0.70
N VAL A 99 14.33 8.04 -0.21
CA VAL A 99 15.79 7.91 -0.29
C VAL A 99 16.24 6.98 -1.40
N LYS A 100 15.39 6.00 -1.78
CA LYS A 100 15.65 5.09 -2.90
C LYS A 100 14.38 4.50 -3.47
N ILE A 101 14.38 4.25 -4.77
CA ILE A 101 13.36 3.48 -5.47
C ILE A 101 14.04 2.35 -6.22
N ILE A 102 13.51 1.14 -6.10
CA ILE A 102 13.90 -0.01 -6.92
C ILE A 102 12.67 -0.43 -7.70
N GLU A 103 12.71 -0.21 -9.01
CA GLU A 103 11.58 -0.41 -9.89
C GLU A 103 11.56 -1.81 -10.49
N ASN A 104 10.36 -2.30 -10.75
CA ASN A 104 10.09 -3.53 -11.50
C ASN A 104 10.83 -4.76 -10.96
N VAL A 105 10.85 -4.92 -9.64
CA VAL A 105 11.44 -6.07 -8.96
C VAL A 105 10.61 -7.30 -9.26
N GLN A 106 11.25 -8.35 -9.75
CA GLN A 106 10.57 -9.54 -10.24
C GLN A 106 10.29 -10.56 -9.11
N PRO A 107 9.21 -11.36 -9.23
CA PRO A 107 8.91 -12.46 -8.31
C PRO A 107 10.10 -13.40 -8.09
N CYS A 108 10.23 -13.92 -6.87
CA CYS A 108 11.19 -14.96 -6.54
C CYS A 108 10.48 -16.15 -5.86
N LEU A 109 10.32 -17.25 -6.60
CA LEU A 109 9.60 -18.44 -6.15
C LEU A 109 10.52 -19.54 -5.64
N GLU A 110 11.82 -19.49 -5.97
CA GLU A 110 12.82 -20.48 -5.62
C GLU A 110 14.07 -19.80 -5.05
N ASP A 111 14.59 -20.36 -3.95
CA ASP A 111 15.84 -19.86 -3.34
C ASP A 111 17.08 -20.17 -4.20
N PRO A 112 18.10 -19.31 -4.21
CA PRO A 112 18.23 -18.11 -3.40
C PRO A 112 17.52 -16.89 -4.02
N CYS A 113 16.76 -16.18 -3.20
CA CYS A 113 16.16 -14.90 -3.62
C CYS A 113 17.16 -13.75 -3.44
N GLU A 114 17.17 -12.84 -4.40
CA GLU A 114 17.94 -11.60 -4.32
C GLU A 114 17.41 -10.69 -3.20
N SER A 115 18.34 -9.97 -2.57
CA SER A 115 18.05 -8.95 -1.57
C SER A 115 18.22 -7.56 -2.14
N TYR A 116 17.28 -6.69 -1.87
CA TYR A 116 17.21 -5.32 -2.36
C TYR A 116 17.41 -4.35 -1.20
N SER A 117 18.57 -3.67 -1.21
CA SER A 117 18.97 -2.77 -0.12
C SER A 117 18.44 -1.36 -0.31
N SER A 118 18.04 -0.72 0.78
CA SER A 118 17.74 0.73 0.80
C SER A 118 18.98 1.59 0.51
N SER A 119 20.18 1.06 0.73
CA SER A 119 21.47 1.76 0.62
C SER A 119 21.64 2.98 1.55
N PHE A 120 20.55 3.52 2.04
CA PHE A 120 20.46 4.65 2.97
C PHE A 120 19.55 4.29 4.14
N PRO A 121 19.71 4.91 5.32
CA PRO A 121 18.79 4.70 6.42
C PRO A 121 17.35 5.00 6.01
N ALA A 122 16.46 4.02 6.20
CA ALA A 122 15.03 4.13 5.93
C ALA A 122 14.25 3.67 7.15
N LYS A 123 13.07 4.23 7.37
CA LYS A 123 12.16 3.86 8.45
C LYS A 123 10.86 3.28 7.91
N TYR A 124 10.53 3.58 6.66
CA TYR A 124 9.33 3.09 5.99
C TYR A 124 9.72 2.52 4.64
N VAL A 125 8.95 1.52 4.20
CA VAL A 125 9.03 0.99 2.85
C VAL A 125 7.63 0.90 2.28
N LEU A 126 7.42 1.43 1.09
CA LEU A 126 6.16 1.33 0.37
C LEU A 126 6.37 0.41 -0.84
N GLU A 127 5.62 -0.69 -0.87
CA GLU A 127 5.53 -1.57 -2.02
C GLU A 127 4.26 -1.28 -2.81
N VAL A 128 4.40 -1.10 -4.13
CA VAL A 128 3.31 -0.87 -5.08
C VAL A 128 3.51 -1.75 -6.31
N ASN A 129 2.51 -1.83 -7.20
CA ASN A 129 2.68 -2.54 -8.47
C ASN A 129 3.87 -2.01 -9.26
N ALA A 130 4.57 -2.88 -9.95
CA ALA A 130 5.67 -2.50 -10.84
C ALA A 130 5.23 -1.47 -11.89
N GLY A 131 6.03 -0.41 -12.05
CA GLY A 131 5.78 0.72 -12.94
C GLY A 131 4.81 1.76 -12.38
N GLU A 132 4.28 1.57 -11.17
CA GLU A 132 3.36 2.53 -10.57
C GLU A 132 4.08 3.78 -10.07
N ALA A 133 5.32 3.65 -9.61
CA ALA A 133 6.15 4.79 -9.23
C ALA A 133 6.36 5.76 -10.41
N ASP A 134 6.75 5.24 -11.58
CA ASP A 134 6.91 6.05 -12.81
C ASP A 134 5.58 6.66 -13.27
N LYS A 135 4.50 5.86 -13.34
CA LYS A 135 3.14 6.31 -13.71
C LYS A 135 2.64 7.46 -12.85
N LEU A 136 2.95 7.45 -11.56
CA LEU A 136 2.56 8.50 -10.61
C LEU A 136 3.56 9.67 -10.55
N GLY A 137 4.70 9.56 -11.23
CA GLY A 137 5.77 10.54 -11.26
C GLY A 137 6.51 10.66 -9.92
N ILE A 138 6.58 9.56 -9.17
CA ILE A 138 7.28 9.46 -7.88
C ILE A 138 8.78 9.35 -8.14
N LYS A 139 9.59 10.12 -7.38
CA LYS A 139 11.04 10.18 -7.56
C LYS A 139 11.76 10.19 -6.22
N GLU A 140 13.00 9.75 -6.23
CA GLU A 140 13.91 9.95 -5.11
C GLU A 140 14.03 11.45 -4.79
N GLY A 141 13.93 11.77 -3.50
CA GLY A 141 13.89 13.14 -3.01
C GLY A 141 12.50 13.71 -2.78
N ASP A 142 11.44 13.08 -3.29
CA ASP A 142 10.06 13.48 -3.01
C ASP A 142 9.70 13.27 -1.53
N PHE A 143 8.74 14.08 -1.04
CA PHE A 143 8.22 13.95 0.31
C PHE A 143 6.90 13.17 0.34
N VAL A 144 6.77 12.39 1.38
CA VAL A 144 5.65 11.48 1.61
C VAL A 144 4.81 11.96 2.79
N GLN A 145 3.50 11.90 2.67
CA GLN A 145 2.58 12.05 3.78
C GLN A 145 1.89 10.72 4.05
N VAL A 146 2.03 10.20 5.25
CA VAL A 146 1.41 8.93 5.69
C VAL A 146 0.25 9.25 6.62
N VAL A 147 -0.90 8.60 6.38
CA VAL A 147 -2.08 8.65 7.26
C VAL A 147 -2.47 7.22 7.58
N VAL A 148 -2.28 6.84 8.84
CA VAL A 148 -2.69 5.53 9.40
C VAL A 148 -4.00 5.72 10.15
N LYS A 149 -4.95 4.80 9.92
CA LYS A 149 -6.28 4.83 10.55
C LYS A 149 -6.62 3.48 11.19
#